data_9dd42c6cbf7b0cda7da734de17256e7a
#
_entry.id   9dd42c6cbf7b0cda7da734de17256e7a
#
_cell.length_a   1.000
_cell.length_b   1.000
_cell.length_c   1.000
_cell.angle_alpha   90.00
_cell.angle_beta   90.00
_cell.angle_gamma   90.00
#
_symmetry.space_group_name_H-M   'P 1'
#
loop_
_entity.id
_entity.type
_entity.pdbx_description
1 polymer ?
#
loop_
_entity_poly.entity_id
_entity_poly.type
_entity_poly.pdbx_seq_one_letter_code
_entity_poly.pdbx_strand_id
1 'polypeptide(L)'
;MIKFPFQFPWNRSHLPILLGSALAVLLPALAVVQYRWISQLSMAEQERLESKLKESVTLFTREFNSELNRINAFLLAPRSATSNNDFALRYRRWATNNSQIPLIKTIYRSFGGPRGTDILEAYNPEKGSWEPVQWPISFQKMKEQAEWRPPPEGQLQARPPSPRPSRDWFDKDVIAATAPRLDLETDPELGSPIWSQAVLQGWTIVEFDRTYLQTQYFPELAERHFGDDYRIRIATRGSQSNLIYQSEPDASVNDFNPSDATGSLFDIRPESPSRLGPPPMGGGPPGGRNPAAGPPPEPRGRWAVSVRHKAGSIAQAAGMVRNRNLMISFAILILMAGTMGLLITTTRRSQHLAHQQMEFVASVSHELRTPLAVIRSAGDNLADGLVTSEGQVRRYGSLIRNEGRRLSDMVEQIMSFAGLEKGKAKFEFTSVDVNAIIQRAVASCEPTLKDRGCRLEMHIAEGLPHVLADPNSLTHCLQNLLTNAAKYANESGWIGLTARTSQTSSGPQLEISVEDHGPGIAPADLPHIFEPFYRGKKAVEDQIHGTGLGLSLVKRIMEAHSGCIEVQSVSGKGSIFTLKLPATQAG
;
A
#
# COMPACT_ATOMS: atom_id res chain seq x y z
N MET A 1 7.77 -48.48 15.54
CA MET A 1 8.04 -47.36 16.48
C MET A 1 9.50 -46.92 16.30
N ILE A 2 9.74 -46.00 15.39
CA ILE A 2 11.08 -45.48 15.09
C ILE A 2 11.23 -44.18 15.90
N LYS A 3 12.06 -44.22 16.95
CA LYS A 3 12.46 -43.03 17.72
C LYS A 3 13.45 -42.22 16.89
N PHE A 4 13.09 -41.06 16.44
CA PHE A 4 14.00 -40.06 15.92
C PHE A 4 14.72 -39.35 17.08
N PRO A 5 16.03 -39.42 17.19
CA PRO A 5 16.81 -38.70 18.19
C PRO A 5 17.31 -37.38 17.56
N PHE A 6 16.48 -36.38 17.46
CA PHE A 6 16.92 -35.01 17.20
C PHE A 6 16.51 -34.13 18.37
N GLN A 7 17.27 -34.21 19.48
CA GLN A 7 17.33 -33.14 20.46
C GLN A 7 18.37 -32.12 19.96
N PHE A 8 17.92 -31.13 19.19
CA PHE A 8 18.68 -29.90 19.00
C PHE A 8 18.71 -29.15 20.35
N PRO A 9 19.85 -28.80 20.88
CA PRO A 9 19.96 -27.94 22.06
C PRO A 9 19.63 -26.50 21.61
N TRP A 10 18.36 -26.18 21.56
CA TRP A 10 17.92 -24.83 21.28
C TRP A 10 18.24 -23.96 22.48
N ASN A 11 19.39 -23.31 22.43
CA ASN A 11 19.76 -22.28 23.37
C ASN A 11 18.73 -21.13 23.13
N ARG A 12 17.79 -20.96 24.05
CA ARG A 12 16.66 -20.00 23.94
C ARG A 12 17.12 -18.56 23.69
N SER A 13 18.39 -18.26 23.94
CA SER A 13 19.00 -16.95 23.68
C SER A 13 19.16 -16.60 22.20
N HIS A 14 19.23 -17.59 21.30
CA HIS A 14 19.43 -17.37 19.85
C HIS A 14 18.11 -17.31 19.03
N LEU A 15 16.99 -17.68 19.63
CA LEU A 15 15.68 -17.71 18.96
C LEU A 15 15.28 -16.36 18.36
N PRO A 16 15.43 -15.20 19.05
CA PRO A 16 15.11 -13.90 18.47
C PRO A 16 16.01 -13.50 17.31
N ILE A 17 17.28 -13.93 17.33
CA ILE A 17 18.24 -13.65 16.27
C ILE A 17 17.92 -14.49 15.03
N LEU A 18 17.60 -15.78 15.22
CA LEU A 18 17.18 -16.67 14.14
C LEU A 18 15.86 -16.23 13.50
N LEU A 19 14.88 -15.83 14.31
CA LEU A 19 13.63 -15.25 13.80
C LEU A 19 13.86 -13.95 13.02
N GLY A 20 14.71 -13.07 13.53
CA GLY A 20 15.07 -11.82 12.86
C GLY A 20 15.79 -12.06 11.52
N SER A 21 16.74 -12.99 11.48
CA SER A 21 17.48 -13.35 10.25
C SER A 21 16.57 -14.05 9.22
N ALA A 22 15.73 -14.98 9.67
CA ALA A 22 14.75 -15.63 8.81
C ALA A 22 13.79 -14.60 8.18
N LEU A 23 13.30 -13.65 8.96
CA LEU A 23 12.42 -12.61 8.48
C LEU A 23 13.12 -11.63 7.52
N ALA A 24 14.38 -11.29 7.78
CA ALA A 24 15.20 -10.44 6.91
C ALA A 24 15.38 -11.03 5.50
N VAL A 25 15.29 -12.34 5.36
CA VAL A 25 15.33 -13.05 4.07
C VAL A 25 13.92 -13.25 3.50
N LEU A 26 12.97 -13.61 4.34
CA LEU A 26 11.61 -13.98 3.91
C LEU A 26 10.81 -12.77 3.41
N LEU A 27 10.92 -11.61 4.05
CA LEU A 27 10.18 -10.40 3.62
C LEU A 27 10.60 -9.90 2.22
N PRO A 28 11.90 -9.76 1.88
CA PRO A 28 12.31 -9.43 0.53
C PRO A 28 11.91 -10.49 -0.50
N ALA A 29 12.03 -11.78 -0.16
CA ALA A 29 11.60 -12.87 -1.03
C ALA A 29 10.09 -12.78 -1.32
N LEU A 30 9.28 -12.55 -0.29
CA LEU A 30 7.83 -12.36 -0.42
C LEU A 30 7.50 -11.11 -1.26
N ALA A 31 8.22 -10.00 -1.06
CA ALA A 31 8.06 -8.79 -1.85
C ALA A 31 8.32 -9.04 -3.35
N VAL A 32 9.37 -9.80 -3.68
CA VAL A 32 9.69 -10.17 -5.07
C VAL A 32 8.60 -11.07 -5.67
N VAL A 33 8.13 -12.06 -4.92
CA VAL A 33 7.05 -12.97 -5.36
C VAL A 33 5.76 -12.18 -5.60
N GLN A 34 5.37 -11.31 -4.66
CA GLN A 34 4.18 -10.45 -4.82
C GLN A 34 4.30 -9.52 -6.01
N TYR A 35 5.45 -8.88 -6.20
CA TYR A 35 5.69 -8.01 -7.35
C TYR A 35 5.54 -8.77 -8.68
N ARG A 36 6.13 -9.95 -8.80
CA ARG A 36 5.99 -10.80 -9.99
C ARG A 36 4.56 -11.24 -10.23
N TRP A 37 3.88 -11.69 -9.19
CA TRP A 37 2.51 -12.16 -9.28
C TRP A 37 1.53 -11.04 -9.69
N ILE A 38 1.62 -9.86 -9.05
CA ILE A 38 0.78 -8.71 -9.40
C ILE A 38 1.08 -8.23 -10.82
N SER A 39 2.34 -8.26 -11.26
CA SER A 39 2.72 -7.88 -12.62
C SER A 39 2.15 -8.86 -13.66
N GLN A 40 2.22 -10.17 -13.41
CA GLN A 40 1.64 -11.19 -14.28
C GLN A 40 0.11 -11.07 -14.35
N LEU A 41 -0.55 -10.86 -13.22
CA LEU A 41 -1.99 -10.67 -13.16
C LEU A 41 -2.42 -9.42 -13.95
N SER A 42 -1.66 -8.33 -13.85
CA SER A 42 -1.92 -7.09 -14.61
C SER A 42 -1.77 -7.29 -16.12
N MET A 43 -0.79 -8.07 -16.57
CA MET A 43 -0.61 -8.38 -17.99
C MET A 43 -1.77 -9.25 -18.51
N ALA A 44 -2.16 -10.27 -17.76
CA ALA A 44 -3.30 -11.11 -18.13
C ALA A 44 -4.62 -10.32 -18.19
N GLU A 45 -4.84 -9.40 -17.28
CA GLU A 45 -6.03 -8.53 -17.29
C GLU A 45 -5.99 -7.53 -18.45
N GLN A 46 -4.83 -6.99 -18.79
CA GLN A 46 -4.66 -6.15 -19.99
C GLN A 46 -5.01 -6.92 -21.26
N GLU A 47 -4.46 -8.11 -21.45
CA GLU A 47 -4.76 -8.97 -22.61
C GLU A 47 -6.26 -9.32 -22.71
N ARG A 48 -6.87 -9.59 -21.57
CA ARG A 48 -8.32 -9.84 -21.47
C ARG A 48 -9.14 -8.64 -21.92
N LEU A 49 -8.80 -7.44 -21.41
CA LEU A 49 -9.49 -6.20 -21.79
C LEU A 49 -9.30 -5.87 -23.28
N GLU A 50 -8.08 -6.04 -23.82
CA GLU A 50 -7.81 -5.85 -25.24
C GLU A 50 -8.59 -6.83 -26.12
N SER A 51 -8.66 -8.11 -25.73
CA SER A 51 -9.43 -9.12 -26.45
C SER A 51 -10.92 -8.81 -26.43
N LYS A 52 -11.47 -8.46 -25.25
CA LYS A 52 -12.87 -8.05 -25.08
C LYS A 52 -13.19 -6.82 -25.92
N LEU A 53 -12.30 -5.81 -25.92
CA LEU A 53 -12.50 -4.61 -26.72
C LEU A 53 -12.50 -4.92 -28.23
N LYS A 54 -11.59 -5.75 -28.73
CA LYS A 54 -11.54 -6.18 -30.13
C LYS A 54 -12.82 -6.92 -30.52
N GLU A 55 -13.33 -7.78 -29.66
CA GLU A 55 -14.61 -8.45 -29.84
C GLU A 55 -15.78 -7.46 -29.92
N SER A 56 -15.85 -6.51 -28.98
CA SER A 56 -16.86 -5.45 -28.95
C SER A 56 -16.84 -4.60 -30.23
N VAL A 57 -15.65 -4.20 -30.71
CA VAL A 57 -15.50 -3.46 -31.96
C VAL A 57 -15.97 -4.32 -33.14
N THR A 58 -15.69 -5.61 -33.13
CA THR A 58 -16.12 -6.53 -34.20
C THR A 58 -17.64 -6.68 -34.23
N LEU A 59 -18.27 -6.82 -33.08
CA LEU A 59 -19.73 -6.89 -32.94
C LEU A 59 -20.39 -5.58 -33.37
N PHE A 60 -19.90 -4.45 -32.87
CA PHE A 60 -20.35 -3.12 -33.23
C PHE A 60 -20.32 -2.89 -34.77
N THR A 61 -19.18 -3.18 -35.38
CA THR A 61 -19.01 -3.00 -36.81
C THR A 61 -19.85 -3.98 -37.62
N ARG A 62 -20.03 -5.21 -37.14
CA ARG A 62 -20.87 -6.22 -37.77
C ARG A 62 -22.35 -5.82 -37.75
N GLU A 63 -22.85 -5.35 -36.60
CA GLU A 63 -24.25 -4.94 -36.42
C GLU A 63 -24.58 -3.79 -37.38
N PHE A 64 -23.75 -2.73 -37.39
CA PHE A 64 -23.93 -1.61 -38.33
C PHE A 64 -23.86 -2.05 -39.82
N ASN A 65 -22.81 -2.80 -40.20
CA ASN A 65 -22.64 -3.22 -41.57
C ASN A 65 -23.72 -4.21 -42.01
N SER A 66 -24.25 -5.03 -41.12
CA SER A 66 -25.37 -5.92 -41.43
C SER A 66 -26.65 -5.16 -41.77
N GLU A 67 -26.90 -4.06 -41.03
CA GLU A 67 -28.06 -3.22 -41.33
C GLU A 67 -27.93 -2.51 -42.69
N LEU A 68 -26.74 -1.98 -42.98
CA LEU A 68 -26.46 -1.43 -44.31
C LEU A 68 -26.62 -2.48 -45.44
N ASN A 69 -26.18 -3.71 -45.20
CA ASN A 69 -26.33 -4.79 -46.16
C ASN A 69 -27.80 -5.20 -46.37
N ARG A 70 -28.63 -5.16 -45.32
CA ARG A 70 -30.08 -5.33 -45.45
C ARG A 70 -30.69 -4.25 -46.34
N ILE A 71 -30.35 -2.97 -46.07
CA ILE A 71 -30.83 -1.86 -46.90
C ILE A 71 -30.36 -2.06 -48.34
N ASN A 72 -29.09 -2.44 -48.55
CA ASN A 72 -28.56 -2.70 -49.88
C ASN A 72 -29.32 -3.85 -50.57
N ALA A 73 -29.56 -4.96 -49.93
CA ALA A 73 -30.24 -6.11 -50.50
C ALA A 73 -31.70 -5.81 -50.88
N PHE A 74 -32.39 -5.01 -50.08
CA PHE A 74 -33.80 -4.68 -50.31
C PHE A 74 -34.02 -3.51 -51.29
N LEU A 75 -33.24 -2.45 -51.16
CA LEU A 75 -33.47 -1.18 -51.84
C LEU A 75 -32.50 -0.92 -52.99
N LEU A 76 -31.28 -1.41 -52.89
CA LEU A 76 -30.19 -1.13 -53.85
C LEU A 76 -29.83 -2.33 -54.76
N ALA A 77 -30.38 -3.52 -54.54
CA ALA A 77 -30.07 -4.68 -55.37
C ALA A 77 -30.43 -4.43 -56.83
N PRO A 78 -29.49 -4.61 -57.77
CA PRO A 78 -29.78 -4.49 -59.20
C PRO A 78 -30.75 -5.60 -59.61
N ARG A 79 -31.90 -5.22 -60.12
CA ARG A 79 -32.90 -6.14 -60.70
C ARG A 79 -33.38 -5.53 -61.98
N SER A 80 -33.85 -6.39 -62.91
CA SER A 80 -34.48 -5.97 -64.16
C SER A 80 -35.57 -4.94 -63.88
N ALA A 81 -35.77 -4.00 -64.81
CA ALA A 81 -36.70 -2.87 -64.73
C ALA A 81 -38.09 -3.34 -64.34
N THR A 82 -38.40 -3.27 -63.07
CA THR A 82 -39.69 -3.64 -62.52
C THR A 82 -40.55 -2.42 -62.28
N SER A 83 -41.82 -2.56 -62.46
CA SER A 83 -42.86 -1.56 -62.32
C SER A 83 -42.71 -0.73 -61.02
N ASN A 84 -43.13 0.54 -61.05
CA ASN A 84 -43.19 1.41 -59.85
C ASN A 84 -43.91 0.74 -58.67
N ASN A 85 -44.88 -0.13 -58.93
CA ASN A 85 -45.61 -0.88 -57.90
C ASN A 85 -44.73 -1.91 -57.19
N ASP A 86 -43.71 -2.47 -57.83
CA ASP A 86 -42.82 -3.46 -57.20
C ASP A 86 -41.89 -2.80 -56.17
N PHE A 87 -41.41 -1.58 -56.42
CA PHE A 87 -40.61 -0.85 -55.43
C PHE A 87 -41.45 -0.47 -54.19
N ALA A 88 -42.67 0.00 -54.39
CA ALA A 88 -43.56 0.34 -53.29
C ALA A 88 -43.89 -0.88 -52.40
N LEU A 89 -44.09 -2.05 -53.00
CA LEU A 89 -44.30 -3.31 -52.27
C LEU A 89 -43.04 -3.75 -51.50
N ARG A 90 -41.88 -3.62 -52.11
CA ARG A 90 -40.60 -3.95 -51.44
C ARG A 90 -40.34 -2.98 -50.29
N TYR A 91 -40.51 -1.70 -50.49
CA TYR A 91 -40.34 -0.69 -49.44
C TYR A 91 -41.27 -0.97 -48.24
N ARG A 92 -42.59 -1.22 -48.52
CA ARG A 92 -43.55 -1.56 -47.47
C ARG A 92 -43.15 -2.82 -46.69
N ARG A 93 -42.73 -3.91 -47.39
CA ARG A 93 -42.24 -5.13 -46.73
C ARG A 93 -41.01 -4.87 -45.84
N TRP A 94 -40.07 -4.08 -46.38
CA TRP A 94 -38.91 -3.70 -45.59
C TRP A 94 -39.30 -2.83 -44.39
N ALA A 95 -40.13 -1.82 -44.58
CA ALA A 95 -40.58 -0.92 -43.52
C ALA A 95 -41.40 -1.61 -42.41
N THR A 96 -42.23 -2.63 -42.77
CA THR A 96 -43.03 -3.37 -41.78
C THR A 96 -42.14 -4.27 -40.90
N ASN A 97 -41.05 -4.76 -41.45
CA ASN A 97 -40.17 -5.72 -40.75
C ASN A 97 -38.93 -5.04 -40.11
N ASN A 98 -38.81 -3.71 -40.18
CA ASN A 98 -37.59 -3.01 -39.76
C ASN A 98 -37.91 -1.84 -38.84
N SER A 99 -37.39 -1.92 -37.63
CA SER A 99 -37.48 -0.82 -36.61
C SER A 99 -36.58 0.37 -36.94
N GLN A 100 -35.69 0.25 -37.93
CA GLN A 100 -34.65 1.24 -38.28
C GLN A 100 -35.05 2.13 -39.48
N ILE A 101 -36.35 2.35 -39.68
CA ILE A 101 -36.87 3.27 -40.73
C ILE A 101 -36.28 4.69 -40.60
N PRO A 102 -36.11 5.24 -39.38
CA PRO A 102 -35.52 6.57 -39.18
C PRO A 102 -34.09 6.73 -39.71
N LEU A 103 -33.39 5.62 -39.98
CA LEU A 103 -32.05 5.65 -40.54
C LEU A 103 -32.01 6.19 -41.98
N ILE A 104 -33.10 6.03 -42.71
CA ILE A 104 -33.22 6.49 -44.10
C ILE A 104 -33.93 7.85 -44.12
N LYS A 105 -33.25 8.89 -44.60
CA LYS A 105 -33.80 10.20 -44.78
C LYS A 105 -34.68 10.26 -46.05
N THR A 106 -34.12 9.85 -47.21
CA THR A 106 -34.82 9.88 -48.48
C THR A 106 -34.20 8.84 -49.45
N ILE A 107 -35.02 8.30 -50.30
CA ILE A 107 -34.59 7.41 -51.39
C ILE A 107 -34.84 8.11 -52.70
N TYR A 108 -33.80 8.20 -53.53
CA TYR A 108 -33.89 8.79 -54.86
C TYR A 108 -33.64 7.73 -55.94
N ARG A 109 -34.17 7.98 -57.11
CA ARG A 109 -33.77 7.31 -58.33
C ARG A 109 -33.46 8.33 -59.43
N SER A 110 -32.40 8.07 -60.16
CA SER A 110 -32.06 8.87 -61.33
C SER A 110 -32.23 8.06 -62.60
N PHE A 111 -32.46 8.72 -63.74
CA PHE A 111 -32.56 8.13 -65.06
C PHE A 111 -32.35 9.18 -66.15
N GLY A 112 -32.22 8.69 -67.39
CA GLY A 112 -32.01 9.53 -68.54
C GLY A 112 -30.56 9.89 -68.84
N GLY A 113 -30.23 10.07 -70.13
CA GLY A 113 -28.89 10.38 -70.60
C GLY A 113 -27.88 9.25 -70.49
N PRO A 114 -26.67 9.43 -71.03
CA PRO A 114 -25.64 8.40 -71.10
C PRO A 114 -25.12 8.02 -69.65
N ARG A 115 -25.32 8.86 -68.70
CA ARG A 115 -24.90 8.64 -67.30
C ARG A 115 -26.05 8.21 -66.36
N GLY A 116 -27.28 8.16 -66.92
CA GLY A 116 -28.46 7.87 -66.11
C GLY A 116 -28.76 8.92 -65.02
N THR A 117 -28.40 10.20 -65.25
CA THR A 117 -28.46 11.28 -64.26
C THR A 117 -29.23 12.52 -64.70
N ASP A 118 -29.98 12.48 -65.81
CA ASP A 118 -30.68 13.66 -66.30
C ASP A 118 -31.87 14.06 -65.42
N ILE A 119 -32.63 13.07 -64.97
CA ILE A 119 -33.82 13.25 -64.15
C ILE A 119 -33.60 12.61 -62.79
N LEU A 120 -34.03 13.27 -61.72
CA LEU A 120 -34.03 12.77 -60.34
C LEU A 120 -35.46 12.76 -59.80
N GLU A 121 -35.83 11.63 -59.19
CA GLU A 121 -37.09 11.51 -58.46
C GLU A 121 -36.84 11.03 -57.05
N ALA A 122 -37.61 11.54 -56.09
CA ALA A 122 -37.63 11.11 -54.70
C ALA A 122 -38.83 10.19 -54.45
N TYR A 123 -38.63 9.15 -53.66
CA TYR A 123 -39.74 8.28 -53.24
C TYR A 123 -40.51 8.88 -52.08
N ASN A 124 -41.84 9.02 -52.28
CA ASN A 124 -42.77 9.44 -51.24
C ASN A 124 -43.39 8.19 -50.57
N PRO A 125 -43.01 7.86 -49.32
CA PRO A 125 -43.50 6.65 -48.65
C PRO A 125 -45.01 6.66 -48.39
N GLU A 126 -45.58 7.83 -48.14
CA GLU A 126 -47.01 7.97 -47.83
C GLU A 126 -47.87 7.71 -49.06
N LYS A 127 -47.49 8.28 -50.19
CA LYS A 127 -48.18 8.07 -51.45
C LYS A 127 -47.81 6.77 -52.17
N GLY A 128 -46.66 6.20 -51.80
CA GLY A 128 -46.12 5.03 -52.49
C GLY A 128 -45.68 5.31 -53.92
N SER A 129 -45.37 6.55 -54.26
CA SER A 129 -45.04 7.02 -55.60
C SER A 129 -43.74 7.79 -55.68
N TRP A 130 -43.19 7.90 -56.87
CA TRP A 130 -42.00 8.68 -57.18
C TRP A 130 -42.41 10.07 -57.63
N GLU A 131 -41.79 11.12 -57.06
CA GLU A 131 -42.05 12.51 -57.37
C GLU A 131 -40.78 13.16 -57.93
N PRO A 132 -40.86 13.91 -59.05
CA PRO A 132 -39.70 14.56 -59.64
C PRO A 132 -39.18 15.64 -58.69
N VAL A 133 -37.85 15.65 -58.50
CA VAL A 133 -37.16 16.62 -57.64
C VAL A 133 -35.95 17.22 -58.34
N GLN A 134 -35.57 18.43 -57.95
CA GLN A 134 -34.33 19.01 -58.43
C GLN A 134 -33.13 18.31 -57.75
N TRP A 135 -32.04 18.20 -58.52
CA TRP A 135 -30.78 17.64 -57.97
C TRP A 135 -30.30 18.51 -56.79
N PRO A 136 -30.18 17.94 -55.60
CA PRO A 136 -29.58 18.65 -54.48
C PRO A 136 -28.15 19.07 -54.83
N ILE A 137 -27.71 20.24 -54.29
CA ILE A 137 -26.33 20.73 -54.50
C ILE A 137 -25.30 19.68 -54.06
N SER A 138 -25.60 19.01 -52.98
CA SER A 138 -24.76 17.96 -52.39
C SER A 138 -24.55 16.73 -53.27
N PHE A 139 -25.38 16.54 -54.30
CA PHE A 139 -25.29 15.42 -55.28
C PHE A 139 -24.79 15.88 -56.64
N GLN A 140 -24.41 17.15 -56.80
CA GLN A 140 -24.01 17.70 -58.11
C GLN A 140 -22.81 16.97 -58.73
N LYS A 141 -21.81 16.59 -57.91
CA LYS A 141 -20.66 15.82 -58.33
C LYS A 141 -21.05 14.45 -58.86
N MET A 142 -22.00 13.79 -58.21
CA MET A 142 -22.53 12.53 -58.70
C MET A 142 -23.20 12.70 -60.05
N LYS A 143 -24.03 13.74 -60.25
CA LYS A 143 -24.66 14.03 -61.52
C LYS A 143 -23.68 14.19 -62.65
N GLU A 144 -22.54 14.82 -62.43
CA GLU A 144 -21.51 15.10 -63.41
C GLU A 144 -20.52 13.95 -63.66
N GLN A 145 -20.21 13.15 -62.62
CA GLN A 145 -19.11 12.18 -62.61
C GLN A 145 -19.54 10.72 -62.59
N ALA A 146 -20.83 10.41 -62.44
CA ALA A 146 -21.28 9.04 -62.37
C ALA A 146 -21.03 8.33 -63.72
N GLU A 147 -20.24 7.28 -63.69
CA GLU A 147 -19.93 6.39 -64.80
C GLU A 147 -20.15 4.95 -64.40
N TRP A 148 -20.75 4.18 -65.28
CA TRP A 148 -20.81 2.74 -65.17
C TRP A 148 -20.30 2.11 -66.46
N ARG A 149 -19.44 1.08 -66.37
CA ARG A 149 -18.93 0.32 -67.51
C ARG A 149 -19.26 -1.15 -67.33
N PRO A 150 -19.79 -1.82 -68.31
CA PRO A 150 -20.02 -3.25 -68.22
C PRO A 150 -18.67 -4.00 -68.08
N PRO A 151 -18.68 -5.20 -67.50
CA PRO A 151 -17.48 -6.01 -67.40
C PRO A 151 -17.08 -6.47 -68.82
N PRO A 152 -15.76 -6.68 -69.11
CA PRO A 152 -15.30 -7.16 -70.41
C PRO A 152 -15.88 -8.54 -70.76
N GLU A 153 -16.13 -8.75 -72.04
CA GLU A 153 -16.63 -10.03 -72.56
C GLU A 153 -15.66 -11.17 -72.19
N GLY A 154 -16.21 -12.28 -71.70
CA GLY A 154 -15.45 -13.49 -71.35
C GLY A 154 -15.21 -13.68 -69.86
N GLN A 155 -15.50 -12.70 -69.01
CA GLN A 155 -15.56 -12.91 -67.55
C GLN A 155 -16.94 -13.39 -67.09
N LEU A 156 -17.30 -14.60 -67.59
CA LEU A 156 -18.52 -15.34 -67.20
C LEU A 156 -18.42 -15.88 -65.78
N GLN A 157 -18.32 -15.06 -64.80
CA GLN A 157 -18.52 -15.49 -63.38
C GLN A 157 -19.46 -14.55 -62.64
N ALA A 158 -20.52 -15.13 -62.26
CA ALA A 158 -21.58 -14.87 -61.28
C ALA A 158 -21.42 -13.75 -60.24
N ARG A 159 -20.67 -12.69 -60.50
CA ARG A 159 -20.52 -11.57 -59.59
C ARG A 159 -20.87 -10.29 -60.32
N PRO A 160 -22.00 -9.64 -59.98
CA PRO A 160 -22.26 -8.32 -60.51
C PRO A 160 -21.03 -7.44 -60.25
N PRO A 161 -20.58 -6.64 -61.26
CA PRO A 161 -19.55 -5.66 -61.00
C PRO A 161 -20.05 -4.77 -59.87
N SER A 162 -19.39 -4.88 -58.72
CA SER A 162 -19.71 -3.97 -57.62
C SER A 162 -19.33 -2.56 -58.12
N PRO A 163 -20.30 -1.69 -58.41
CA PRO A 163 -19.98 -0.33 -58.72
C PRO A 163 -19.29 0.21 -57.49
N ARG A 164 -18.06 0.62 -57.64
CA ARG A 164 -17.38 1.38 -56.61
C ARG A 164 -17.83 2.82 -56.82
N PRO A 165 -18.85 3.30 -56.08
CA PRO A 165 -19.16 4.74 -56.11
C PRO A 165 -17.88 5.45 -55.71
N SER A 166 -17.46 6.41 -56.53
CA SER A 166 -16.32 7.24 -56.14
C SER A 166 -16.60 7.83 -54.78
N ARG A 167 -15.59 7.83 -53.91
CA ARG A 167 -15.71 8.44 -52.57
C ARG A 167 -16.09 9.93 -52.63
N ASP A 168 -15.93 10.55 -53.78
CA ASP A 168 -16.05 11.98 -54.02
C ASP A 168 -17.37 12.40 -54.64
N TRP A 169 -18.31 11.46 -54.89
CA TRP A 169 -19.60 11.77 -55.52
C TRP A 169 -20.54 12.65 -54.65
N PHE A 170 -20.37 12.62 -53.36
CA PHE A 170 -21.20 13.36 -52.43
C PHE A 170 -20.39 14.37 -51.66
N ASP A 171 -21.04 15.47 -51.26
CA ASP A 171 -20.43 16.39 -50.32
C ASP A 171 -20.18 15.72 -48.98
N LYS A 172 -19.20 16.24 -48.24
CA LYS A 172 -18.70 15.65 -46.99
C LYS A 172 -19.79 15.44 -45.93
N ASP A 173 -20.85 16.20 -46.01
CA ASP A 173 -21.94 16.16 -45.03
C ASP A 173 -23.05 15.16 -45.40
N VAL A 174 -23.03 14.60 -46.58
CA VAL A 174 -24.03 13.64 -47.04
C VAL A 174 -23.54 12.22 -46.88
N ILE A 175 -24.36 11.44 -46.20
CA ILE A 175 -24.17 10.03 -46.01
C ILE A 175 -25.13 9.30 -46.94
N ALA A 176 -24.61 8.73 -48.04
CA ALA A 176 -25.45 8.03 -49.00
C ALA A 176 -24.81 6.75 -49.50
N ALA A 177 -25.65 5.78 -49.81
CA ALA A 177 -25.32 4.56 -50.56
C ALA A 177 -25.96 4.62 -51.94
N THR A 178 -25.24 4.13 -52.93
CA THR A 178 -25.72 4.13 -54.33
C THR A 178 -25.57 2.78 -55.01
N ALA A 179 -26.49 2.45 -55.88
CA ALA A 179 -26.38 1.31 -56.75
C ALA A 179 -26.87 1.65 -58.19
N PRO A 180 -26.25 1.12 -59.25
CA PRO A 180 -26.73 1.28 -60.60
C PRO A 180 -28.04 0.51 -60.78
N ARG A 181 -28.94 1.10 -61.51
CA ARG A 181 -30.13 0.44 -62.05
C ARG A 181 -29.81 -0.03 -63.47
N LEU A 182 -29.78 -1.33 -63.65
CA LEU A 182 -29.35 -1.96 -64.88
C LEU A 182 -30.55 -2.64 -65.51
N ASP A 183 -30.64 -2.54 -66.85
CA ASP A 183 -31.48 -3.41 -67.65
C ASP A 183 -30.62 -4.62 -67.97
N LEU A 184 -31.09 -5.79 -67.61
CA LEU A 184 -30.34 -7.03 -67.70
C LEU A 184 -31.13 -7.98 -68.62
N GLU A 185 -30.52 -8.33 -69.71
CA GLU A 185 -31.02 -9.46 -70.54
C GLU A 185 -30.74 -10.75 -69.77
N THR A 186 -31.68 -11.66 -69.75
CA THR A 186 -31.54 -13.01 -69.21
C THR A 186 -31.17 -13.98 -70.34
N ASP A 187 -30.18 -14.79 -70.06
CA ASP A 187 -29.81 -15.91 -70.95
C ASP A 187 -31.00 -16.85 -71.03
N PRO A 188 -31.53 -17.10 -72.27
CA PRO A 188 -32.69 -17.95 -72.44
C PRO A 188 -32.49 -19.39 -72.01
N GLU A 189 -31.22 -19.88 -72.01
CA GLU A 189 -30.91 -21.27 -71.68
C GLU A 189 -30.58 -21.44 -70.15
N LEU A 190 -29.93 -20.45 -69.55
CA LEU A 190 -29.45 -20.54 -68.20
C LEU A 190 -30.35 -19.80 -67.20
N GLY A 191 -31.27 -18.98 -67.67
CA GLY A 191 -32.11 -18.14 -66.78
C GLY A 191 -31.34 -17.15 -65.93
N SER A 192 -30.05 -16.93 -66.23
CA SER A 192 -29.15 -16.06 -65.50
C SER A 192 -28.92 -14.72 -66.22
N PRO A 193 -28.69 -13.60 -65.48
CA PRO A 193 -28.44 -12.30 -66.13
C PRO A 193 -27.14 -12.27 -66.90
N ILE A 194 -27.19 -11.71 -68.12
CA ILE A 194 -26.01 -11.49 -69.00
C ILE A 194 -25.42 -10.12 -68.65
N TRP A 195 -24.41 -10.11 -67.80
CA TRP A 195 -23.82 -8.85 -67.28
C TRP A 195 -23.06 -8.05 -68.35
N SER A 196 -22.52 -8.67 -69.41
CA SER A 196 -21.82 -8.01 -70.51
C SER A 196 -22.74 -7.15 -71.40
N GLN A 197 -24.05 -7.45 -71.40
CA GLN A 197 -25.08 -6.69 -72.10
C GLN A 197 -25.89 -5.75 -71.25
N ALA A 198 -25.51 -5.57 -70.03
CA ALA A 198 -26.22 -4.72 -69.09
C ALA A 198 -26.20 -3.24 -69.49
N VAL A 199 -27.37 -2.66 -69.66
CA VAL A 199 -27.54 -1.22 -69.97
C VAL A 199 -27.87 -0.43 -68.73
N LEU A 200 -27.10 0.64 -68.50
CA LEU A 200 -27.38 1.54 -67.37
C LEU A 200 -28.65 2.33 -67.66
N GLN A 201 -29.65 2.14 -66.82
CA GLN A 201 -30.87 2.95 -66.79
C GLN A 201 -30.80 4.17 -65.86
N GLY A 202 -29.98 4.09 -64.85
CA GLY A 202 -29.83 5.14 -63.85
C GLY A 202 -29.27 4.62 -62.53
N TRP A 203 -29.52 5.37 -61.48
CA TRP A 203 -28.99 5.09 -60.14
C TRP A 203 -30.11 5.10 -59.11
N THR A 204 -30.01 4.23 -58.12
CA THR A 204 -30.75 4.34 -56.87
C THR A 204 -29.81 4.90 -55.82
N ILE A 205 -30.28 5.92 -55.09
CA ILE A 205 -29.53 6.61 -54.05
C ILE A 205 -30.32 6.51 -52.76
N VAL A 206 -29.74 6.02 -51.69
CA VAL A 206 -30.32 6.03 -50.33
C VAL A 206 -29.53 7.00 -49.49
N GLU A 207 -30.14 8.11 -49.14
CA GLU A 207 -29.61 9.11 -48.23
C GLU A 207 -29.96 8.73 -46.81
N PHE A 208 -28.95 8.67 -45.92
CA PHE A 208 -29.12 8.37 -44.52
C PHE A 208 -29.29 9.66 -43.69
N ASP A 209 -30.11 9.59 -42.64
CA ASP A 209 -30.27 10.68 -41.71
C ASP A 209 -29.08 10.80 -40.77
N ARG A 210 -28.27 11.83 -41.01
CA ARG A 210 -27.08 12.12 -40.20
C ARG A 210 -27.44 12.41 -38.76
N THR A 211 -28.53 13.17 -38.53
CA THR A 211 -28.93 13.54 -37.17
C THR A 211 -29.36 12.33 -36.38
N TYR A 212 -30.18 11.45 -36.98
CA TYR A 212 -30.57 10.19 -36.37
C TYR A 212 -29.36 9.30 -36.03
N LEU A 213 -28.41 9.17 -36.98
CA LEU A 213 -27.18 8.43 -36.73
C LEU A 213 -26.38 8.96 -35.54
N GLN A 214 -26.26 10.30 -35.42
CA GLN A 214 -25.44 10.94 -34.37
C GLN A 214 -26.13 10.97 -33.03
N THR A 215 -27.45 11.19 -32.99
CA THR A 215 -28.18 11.46 -31.73
C THR A 215 -28.84 10.22 -31.13
N GLN A 216 -29.11 9.19 -31.94
CA GLN A 216 -29.83 8.01 -31.47
C GLN A 216 -29.08 6.72 -31.80
N TYR A 217 -28.80 6.45 -33.05
CA TYR A 217 -28.30 5.14 -33.49
C TYR A 217 -26.90 4.81 -32.93
N PHE A 218 -25.92 5.69 -33.13
CA PHE A 218 -24.56 5.44 -32.63
C PHE A 218 -24.45 5.50 -31.12
N PRO A 219 -25.14 6.43 -30.41
CA PRO A 219 -25.16 6.39 -28.96
C PRO A 219 -25.69 5.07 -28.39
N GLU A 220 -26.84 4.58 -28.87
CA GLU A 220 -27.43 3.32 -28.40
C GLU A 220 -26.51 2.11 -28.72
N LEU A 221 -25.95 2.10 -29.92
CA LEU A 221 -25.04 1.03 -30.34
C LEU A 221 -23.73 1.06 -29.52
N ALA A 222 -23.23 2.25 -29.23
CA ALA A 222 -22.03 2.46 -28.43
C ALA A 222 -22.24 2.01 -26.97
N GLU A 223 -23.34 2.39 -26.35
CA GLU A 223 -23.69 1.98 -24.98
C GLU A 223 -23.81 0.45 -24.88
N ARG A 224 -24.46 -0.20 -25.86
CA ARG A 224 -24.65 -1.64 -25.88
C ARG A 224 -23.37 -2.43 -25.94
N HIS A 225 -22.36 -1.97 -26.70
CA HIS A 225 -21.14 -2.73 -26.95
C HIS A 225 -19.94 -2.31 -26.11
N PHE A 226 -19.88 -1.05 -25.66
CA PHE A 226 -18.70 -0.50 -25.00
C PHE A 226 -18.96 -0.01 -23.56
N GLY A 227 -20.23 0.34 -23.24
CA GLY A 227 -20.56 0.95 -21.96
C GLY A 227 -19.84 2.30 -21.75
N ASP A 228 -19.72 2.71 -20.48
CA ASP A 228 -19.20 4.04 -20.12
C ASP A 228 -17.67 4.17 -20.06
N ASP A 229 -16.94 3.06 -20.16
CA ASP A 229 -15.49 3.06 -19.93
C ASP A 229 -14.68 3.53 -21.14
N TYR A 230 -15.30 3.64 -22.31
CA TYR A 230 -14.62 3.90 -23.56
C TYR A 230 -15.10 5.16 -24.25
N ARG A 231 -14.18 5.84 -24.94
CA ARG A 231 -14.44 6.91 -25.90
C ARG A 231 -14.46 6.35 -27.30
N ILE A 232 -15.44 6.77 -28.07
CA ILE A 232 -15.66 6.28 -29.42
C ILE A 232 -15.65 7.45 -30.37
N ARG A 233 -14.95 7.27 -31.49
CA ARG A 233 -14.92 8.21 -32.61
C ARG A 233 -15.16 7.48 -33.91
N ILE A 234 -16.08 7.95 -34.69
CA ILE A 234 -16.36 7.47 -36.05
C ILE A 234 -16.07 8.61 -37.01
N ALA A 235 -15.16 8.37 -37.95
CA ALA A 235 -14.75 9.35 -38.94
C ALA A 235 -14.54 8.72 -40.32
N THR A 236 -14.58 9.54 -41.37
CA THR A 236 -14.26 9.08 -42.72
C THR A 236 -12.78 8.73 -42.82
N ARG A 237 -12.46 7.73 -43.67
CA ARG A 237 -11.06 7.40 -44.00
C ARG A 237 -10.57 8.32 -45.12
N GLY A 238 -9.36 8.83 -45.00
CA GLY A 238 -8.71 9.69 -45.99
C GLY A 238 -7.90 10.82 -45.39
N SER A 239 -7.20 11.61 -46.23
CA SER A 239 -6.34 12.71 -45.79
C SER A 239 -7.08 13.87 -45.07
N GLN A 240 -8.41 13.98 -45.31
CA GLN A 240 -9.29 14.87 -44.55
C GLN A 240 -10.38 14.01 -43.91
N SER A 241 -10.12 13.55 -42.67
CA SER A 241 -11.10 12.76 -41.94
C SER A 241 -12.21 13.66 -41.39
N ASN A 242 -13.43 13.50 -41.92
CA ASN A 242 -14.61 14.18 -41.39
C ASN A 242 -15.20 13.39 -40.23
N LEU A 243 -15.51 14.08 -39.14
CA LEU A 243 -16.17 13.50 -37.97
C LEU A 243 -17.63 13.15 -38.34
N ILE A 244 -17.99 11.89 -38.09
CA ILE A 244 -19.36 11.40 -38.22
C ILE A 244 -20.02 11.37 -36.84
N TYR A 245 -19.37 10.78 -35.84
CA TYR A 245 -19.87 10.66 -34.48
C TYR A 245 -18.72 10.64 -33.48
N GLN A 246 -18.96 11.19 -32.30
CA GLN A 246 -18.04 11.16 -31.19
C GLN A 246 -18.83 11.09 -29.88
N SER A 247 -18.48 10.17 -28.98
CA SER A 247 -19.20 9.98 -27.71
C SER A 247 -19.00 11.15 -26.74
N GLU A 248 -17.85 11.83 -26.80
CA GLU A 248 -17.55 13.02 -26.02
C GLU A 248 -17.28 14.20 -26.97
N PRO A 249 -18.17 15.21 -27.04
CA PRO A 249 -18.03 16.32 -28.00
C PRO A 249 -16.72 17.10 -27.88
N ASP A 250 -16.18 17.21 -26.67
CA ASP A 250 -14.99 18.03 -26.37
C ASP A 250 -13.67 17.28 -26.57
N ALA A 251 -13.70 15.96 -26.87
CA ALA A 251 -12.47 15.19 -27.05
C ALA A 251 -11.76 15.56 -28.36
N SER A 252 -10.46 15.78 -28.30
CA SER A 252 -9.62 16.10 -29.46
C SER A 252 -9.27 14.85 -30.30
N VAL A 253 -8.79 15.05 -31.52
CA VAL A 253 -8.30 13.95 -32.38
C VAL A 253 -7.15 13.18 -31.71
N ASN A 254 -6.31 13.90 -30.94
CA ASN A 254 -5.17 13.33 -30.25
C ASN A 254 -5.58 12.40 -29.10
N ASP A 255 -6.79 12.58 -28.57
CA ASP A 255 -7.33 11.70 -27.52
C ASP A 255 -7.65 10.28 -28.03
N PHE A 256 -7.62 10.07 -29.34
CA PHE A 256 -7.82 8.78 -30.00
C PHE A 256 -6.55 8.23 -30.68
N ASN A 257 -5.40 8.89 -30.51
CA ASN A 257 -4.13 8.46 -31.12
C ASN A 257 -3.06 8.23 -30.04
N PRO A 258 -2.55 7.00 -29.88
CA PRO A 258 -3.01 5.76 -30.51
C PRO A 258 -4.36 5.28 -29.96
N SER A 259 -5.19 4.68 -30.80
CA SER A 259 -6.43 4.03 -30.39
C SER A 259 -6.15 2.63 -29.83
N ASP A 260 -6.94 2.20 -28.83
CA ASP A 260 -6.83 0.84 -28.26
C ASP A 260 -7.40 -0.22 -29.22
N ALA A 261 -8.41 0.15 -30.01
CA ALA A 261 -8.93 -0.71 -31.08
C ALA A 261 -9.53 0.12 -32.21
N THR A 262 -9.54 -0.45 -33.43
CA THR A 262 -10.12 0.17 -34.62
C THR A 262 -10.97 -0.83 -35.37
N GLY A 263 -12.02 -0.33 -36.03
CA GLY A 263 -12.89 -1.12 -36.86
C GLY A 263 -13.24 -0.41 -38.16
N SER A 264 -13.84 -1.17 -39.10
CA SER A 264 -14.27 -0.67 -40.40
C SER A 264 -15.79 -0.62 -40.49
N LEU A 265 -16.32 0.56 -40.76
CA LEU A 265 -17.75 0.79 -40.93
C LEU A 265 -18.05 1.20 -42.37
N PHE A 266 -19.32 1.12 -42.75
CA PHE A 266 -19.82 1.43 -44.07
C PHE A 266 -19.16 0.52 -45.15
N ASP A 267 -19.03 -0.78 -44.82
CA ASP A 267 -18.54 -1.81 -45.74
C ASP A 267 -19.76 -2.54 -46.38
N ILE A 268 -20.22 -2.01 -47.48
CA ILE A 268 -21.33 -2.61 -48.24
C ILE A 268 -20.75 -3.73 -49.08
N ARG A 269 -21.09 -4.97 -48.78
CA ARG A 269 -20.74 -6.16 -49.56
C ARG A 269 -21.97 -6.64 -50.31
N PRO A 270 -21.90 -6.83 -51.61
CA PRO A 270 -22.93 -7.60 -52.30
C PRO A 270 -22.94 -9.01 -51.68
N GLU A 271 -24.11 -9.45 -51.23
CA GLU A 271 -24.27 -10.82 -50.77
C GLU A 271 -23.84 -11.77 -51.88
N SER A 272 -22.79 -12.54 -51.67
CA SER A 272 -22.51 -13.71 -52.48
C SER A 272 -23.63 -14.70 -52.19
N PRO A 273 -24.38 -15.18 -53.19
CA PRO A 273 -25.31 -16.26 -52.97
C PRO A 273 -24.53 -17.38 -52.28
N SER A 274 -25.02 -17.78 -51.10
CA SER A 274 -24.46 -18.84 -50.31
C SER A 274 -24.08 -19.99 -51.24
N ARG A 275 -22.81 -20.40 -51.20
CA ARG A 275 -22.37 -21.65 -51.82
C ARG A 275 -23.12 -22.80 -51.13
N LEU A 276 -24.29 -23.14 -51.63
CA LEU A 276 -24.96 -24.42 -51.40
C LEU A 276 -24.23 -25.47 -52.28
N GLY A 277 -22.96 -25.67 -52.01
CA GLY A 277 -22.20 -26.79 -52.51
C GLY A 277 -21.56 -27.51 -51.34
N PRO A 278 -21.51 -28.84 -51.35
CA PRO A 278 -20.83 -29.59 -50.30
C PRO A 278 -19.37 -29.12 -50.21
N PRO A 279 -18.76 -29.13 -49.03
CA PRO A 279 -17.36 -28.78 -48.88
C PRO A 279 -16.50 -29.67 -49.79
N PRO A 280 -15.46 -29.15 -50.46
CA PRO A 280 -14.60 -29.97 -51.29
C PRO A 280 -13.96 -31.06 -50.40
N MET A 281 -14.31 -32.31 -50.72
CA MET A 281 -13.66 -33.50 -50.19
C MET A 281 -12.26 -33.59 -50.80
N GLY A 282 -11.30 -32.94 -50.17
CA GLY A 282 -9.90 -32.97 -50.56
C GLY A 282 -9.06 -33.01 -49.30
N GLY A 283 -8.80 -34.24 -48.81
CA GLY A 283 -7.84 -34.50 -47.76
C GLY A 283 -6.42 -34.23 -48.25
N GLY A 284 -5.88 -33.06 -47.93
CA GLY A 284 -4.46 -32.78 -47.97
C GLY A 284 -3.93 -32.67 -46.51
N PRO A 285 -2.71 -33.11 -46.23
CA PRO A 285 -2.18 -33.12 -44.88
C PRO A 285 -2.03 -31.69 -44.30
N PRO A 286 -2.21 -31.49 -42.98
CA PRO A 286 -2.03 -30.20 -42.33
C PRO A 286 -0.53 -29.89 -42.18
N GLY A 287 0.02 -29.10 -43.09
CA GLY A 287 1.44 -28.79 -43.01
C GLY A 287 1.93 -27.97 -44.20
N GLY A 288 1.61 -26.70 -44.20
CA GLY A 288 2.17 -25.80 -45.21
C GLY A 288 1.68 -24.38 -44.98
N ARG A 289 2.29 -23.64 -44.07
CA ARG A 289 2.17 -22.19 -44.06
C ARG A 289 2.73 -21.67 -45.35
N ASN A 290 1.86 -21.18 -46.19
CA ASN A 290 2.22 -20.48 -47.41
C ASN A 290 2.84 -19.13 -47.03
N PRO A 291 4.16 -18.90 -47.24
CA PRO A 291 4.83 -17.64 -46.82
C PRO A 291 4.52 -16.46 -47.77
N ALA A 292 3.57 -16.62 -48.68
CA ALA A 292 3.14 -15.58 -49.62
C ALA A 292 1.76 -15.00 -49.27
N ALA A 293 1.36 -14.96 -48.01
CA ALA A 293 0.26 -14.10 -47.61
C ALA A 293 0.77 -12.66 -47.64
N GLY A 294 0.44 -11.94 -48.73
CA GLY A 294 0.65 -10.50 -48.81
C GLY A 294 0.05 -9.77 -47.61
N PRO A 295 0.39 -8.50 -47.41
CA PRO A 295 -0.14 -7.74 -46.29
C PRO A 295 -1.67 -7.87 -46.22
N PRO A 296 -2.26 -7.96 -45.03
CA PRO A 296 -3.70 -8.12 -44.90
C PRO A 296 -4.40 -7.03 -45.72
N PRO A 297 -5.45 -7.39 -46.50
CA PRO A 297 -6.11 -6.44 -47.37
C PRO A 297 -6.55 -5.22 -46.56
N GLU A 298 -6.25 -4.02 -47.04
CA GLU A 298 -6.66 -2.77 -46.39
C GLU A 298 -8.17 -2.80 -46.10
N PRO A 299 -8.56 -2.33 -44.94
CA PRO A 299 -9.97 -2.31 -44.54
C PRO A 299 -10.78 -1.49 -45.56
N ARG A 300 -11.76 -2.11 -46.23
CA ARG A 300 -12.50 -1.55 -47.37
C ARG A 300 -13.61 -0.57 -47.02
N GLY A 301 -13.99 -0.45 -45.72
CA GLY A 301 -15.07 0.44 -45.30
C GLY A 301 -14.73 1.91 -45.46
N ARG A 302 -15.75 2.73 -45.75
CA ARG A 302 -15.60 4.18 -45.93
C ARG A 302 -15.26 4.91 -44.62
N TRP A 303 -15.71 4.37 -43.48
CA TRP A 303 -15.50 4.95 -42.17
C TRP A 303 -14.63 4.07 -41.31
N ALA A 304 -13.96 4.70 -40.34
CA ALA A 304 -13.21 4.04 -39.29
C ALA A 304 -13.86 4.38 -37.93
N VAL A 305 -14.07 3.36 -37.11
CA VAL A 305 -14.33 3.55 -35.69
C VAL A 305 -13.01 3.41 -34.96
N SER A 306 -12.72 4.37 -34.10
CA SER A 306 -11.58 4.36 -33.19
C SER A 306 -12.12 4.37 -31.77
N VAL A 307 -11.63 3.44 -30.94
CA VAL A 307 -12.07 3.29 -29.55
C VAL A 307 -10.87 3.41 -28.65
N ARG A 308 -11.01 4.16 -27.56
CA ARG A 308 -9.97 4.36 -26.55
C ARG A 308 -10.56 4.34 -25.15
N HIS A 309 -9.85 3.76 -24.21
CA HIS A 309 -10.28 3.75 -22.82
C HIS A 309 -10.21 5.16 -22.20
N LYS A 310 -11.20 5.56 -21.38
CA LYS A 310 -11.27 6.91 -20.76
C LYS A 310 -10.06 7.23 -19.88
N ALA A 311 -9.42 6.25 -19.29
CA ALA A 311 -8.18 6.42 -18.53
C ALA A 311 -6.94 6.72 -19.40
N GLY A 312 -7.10 6.93 -20.71
CA GLY A 312 -6.02 7.22 -21.67
C GLY A 312 -5.64 6.03 -22.54
N SER A 313 -5.51 4.84 -21.98
CA SER A 313 -5.38 3.56 -22.71
C SER A 313 -5.68 2.38 -21.81
N ILE A 314 -5.95 1.20 -22.37
CA ILE A 314 -6.10 -0.05 -21.60
C ILE A 314 -4.84 -0.33 -20.76
N ALA A 315 -3.65 -0.10 -21.33
CA ALA A 315 -2.40 -0.28 -20.61
C ALA A 315 -2.27 0.66 -19.40
N GLN A 316 -2.70 1.91 -19.53
CA GLN A 316 -2.72 2.87 -18.41
C GLN A 316 -3.73 2.47 -17.33
N ALA A 317 -4.93 2.05 -17.73
CA ALA A 317 -5.95 1.56 -16.80
C ALA A 317 -5.44 0.36 -15.98
N ALA A 318 -4.89 -0.65 -16.66
CA ALA A 318 -4.28 -1.81 -16.02
C ALA A 318 -3.09 -1.41 -15.11
N GLY A 319 -2.27 -0.44 -15.55
CA GLY A 319 -1.16 0.11 -14.78
C GLY A 319 -1.59 0.80 -13.49
N MET A 320 -2.68 1.56 -13.49
CA MET A 320 -3.23 2.19 -12.28
C MET A 320 -3.67 1.15 -11.24
N VAL A 321 -4.38 0.11 -11.69
CA VAL A 321 -4.80 -1.00 -10.82
C VAL A 321 -3.59 -1.73 -10.25
N ARG A 322 -2.60 -2.03 -11.08
CA ARG A 322 -1.34 -2.64 -10.64
C ARG A 322 -0.63 -1.82 -9.58
N ASN A 323 -0.44 -0.52 -9.81
CA ASN A 323 0.26 0.36 -8.87
C ASN A 323 -0.49 0.47 -7.54
N ARG A 324 -1.82 0.57 -7.56
CA ARG A 324 -2.65 0.55 -6.35
C ARG A 324 -2.46 -0.74 -5.56
N ASN A 325 -2.51 -1.89 -6.22
CA ASN A 325 -2.35 -3.19 -5.58
C ASN A 325 -0.92 -3.38 -5.02
N LEU A 326 0.11 -2.89 -5.72
CA LEU A 326 1.48 -2.87 -5.23
C LEU A 326 1.62 -1.99 -3.98
N MET A 327 1.06 -0.78 -3.97
CA MET A 327 1.10 0.10 -2.80
C MET A 327 0.46 -0.56 -1.57
N ILE A 328 -0.70 -1.18 -1.73
CA ILE A 328 -1.39 -1.90 -0.63
C ILE A 328 -0.51 -3.06 -0.13
N SER A 329 0.03 -3.86 -1.03
CA SER A 329 0.89 -5.00 -0.67
C SER A 329 2.16 -4.57 0.07
N PHE A 330 2.83 -3.52 -0.40
CA PHE A 330 4.03 -2.98 0.28
C PHE A 330 3.69 -2.35 1.63
N ALA A 331 2.55 -1.66 1.77
CA ALA A 331 2.08 -1.13 3.05
C ALA A 331 1.88 -2.25 4.09
N ILE A 332 1.29 -3.38 3.68
CA ILE A 332 1.12 -4.55 4.55
C ILE A 332 2.48 -5.14 4.96
N LEU A 333 3.43 -5.26 4.01
CA LEU A 333 4.77 -5.78 4.31
C LEU A 333 5.53 -4.87 5.29
N ILE A 334 5.43 -3.54 5.15
CA ILE A 334 6.04 -2.56 6.07
C ILE A 334 5.41 -2.68 7.46
N LEU A 335 4.08 -2.82 7.54
CA LEU A 335 3.39 -3.01 8.82
C LEU A 335 3.83 -4.30 9.51
N MET A 336 3.95 -5.41 8.77
CA MET A 336 4.47 -6.68 9.29
C MET A 336 5.90 -6.56 9.79
N ALA A 337 6.78 -5.87 9.05
CA ALA A 337 8.15 -5.61 9.47
C ALA A 337 8.20 -4.78 10.76
N GLY A 338 7.39 -3.73 10.86
CA GLY A 338 7.28 -2.87 12.04
C GLY A 338 6.79 -3.62 13.28
N THR A 339 5.72 -4.40 13.14
CA THR A 339 5.17 -5.20 14.26
C THR A 339 6.17 -6.25 14.75
N MET A 340 6.90 -6.88 13.84
CA MET A 340 7.93 -7.84 14.21
C MET A 340 9.13 -7.17 14.88
N GLY A 341 9.58 -6.02 14.38
CA GLY A 341 10.62 -5.23 15.04
C GLY A 341 10.23 -4.84 16.48
N LEU A 342 8.99 -4.42 16.67
CA LEU A 342 8.46 -4.12 18.00
C LEU A 342 8.43 -5.37 18.90
N LEU A 343 8.01 -6.51 18.38
CA LEU A 343 7.97 -7.77 19.11
C LEU A 343 9.38 -8.20 19.57
N ILE A 344 10.38 -8.11 18.68
CA ILE A 344 11.78 -8.46 18.99
C ILE A 344 12.32 -7.54 20.10
N THR A 345 12.08 -6.22 19.99
CA THR A 345 12.58 -5.26 20.99
C THR A 345 11.92 -5.44 22.35
N THR A 346 10.60 -5.66 22.40
CA THR A 346 9.88 -5.92 23.66
C THR A 346 10.31 -7.24 24.30
N THR A 347 10.52 -8.29 23.51
CA THR A 347 10.98 -9.59 24.01
C THR A 347 12.40 -9.48 24.59
N ARG A 348 13.32 -8.79 23.91
CA ARG A 348 14.69 -8.55 24.42
C ARG A 348 14.66 -7.78 25.73
N ARG A 349 13.85 -6.74 25.81
CA ARG A 349 13.70 -5.94 27.03
C ARG A 349 13.17 -6.78 28.19
N SER A 350 12.14 -7.61 27.94
CA SER A 350 11.58 -8.51 28.94
C SER A 350 12.59 -9.54 29.43
N GLN A 351 13.39 -10.13 28.52
CA GLN A 351 14.45 -11.09 28.89
C GLN A 351 15.54 -10.44 29.74
N HIS A 352 15.93 -9.20 29.41
CA HIS A 352 16.93 -8.48 30.19
C HIS A 352 16.43 -8.22 31.62
N LEU A 353 15.19 -7.76 31.78
CA LEU A 353 14.57 -7.57 33.09
C LEU A 353 14.47 -8.87 33.89
N ALA A 354 14.06 -9.96 33.26
CA ALA A 354 14.00 -11.26 33.91
C ALA A 354 15.38 -11.75 34.39
N HIS A 355 16.42 -11.48 33.59
CA HIS A 355 17.80 -11.84 33.97
C HIS A 355 18.28 -11.03 35.18
N GLN A 356 18.03 -9.72 35.18
CA GLN A 356 18.35 -8.86 36.34
C GLN A 356 17.60 -9.30 37.60
N GLN A 357 16.33 -9.69 37.50
CA GLN A 357 15.56 -10.23 38.62
C GLN A 357 16.15 -11.55 39.17
N MET A 358 16.60 -12.45 38.27
CA MET A 358 17.24 -13.70 38.72
C MET A 358 18.60 -13.46 39.40
N GLU A 359 19.43 -12.57 38.88
CA GLU A 359 20.70 -12.16 39.52
C GLU A 359 20.45 -11.57 40.87
N PHE A 360 19.40 -10.74 41.01
CA PHE A 360 18.98 -10.20 42.31
C PHE A 360 18.63 -11.30 43.30
N VAL A 361 17.74 -12.24 42.92
CA VAL A 361 17.34 -13.32 43.84
C VAL A 361 18.56 -14.14 44.28
N ALA A 362 19.49 -14.40 43.36
CA ALA A 362 20.74 -15.10 43.66
C ALA A 362 21.63 -14.31 44.61
N SER A 363 21.81 -12.98 44.36
CA SER A 363 22.61 -12.10 45.20
C SER A 363 22.02 -11.95 46.61
N VAL A 364 20.72 -11.68 46.72
CA VAL A 364 20.02 -11.60 48.01
C VAL A 364 20.14 -12.92 48.77
N SER A 365 19.96 -14.03 48.14
CA SER A 365 20.05 -15.36 48.74
C SER A 365 21.46 -15.61 49.31
N HIS A 366 22.50 -15.18 48.58
CA HIS A 366 23.89 -15.28 49.03
C HIS A 366 24.18 -14.36 50.22
N GLU A 367 23.76 -13.11 50.14
CA GLU A 367 23.97 -12.11 51.21
C GLU A 367 23.18 -12.44 52.51
N LEU A 368 22.03 -13.13 52.41
CA LEU A 368 21.28 -13.62 53.58
C LEU A 368 21.92 -14.88 54.20
N ARG A 369 22.52 -15.76 53.38
CA ARG A 369 23.09 -17.01 53.84
C ARG A 369 24.29 -16.80 54.74
N THR A 370 25.15 -15.82 54.43
CA THR A 370 26.38 -15.54 55.17
C THR A 370 26.11 -15.14 56.63
N PRO A 371 25.31 -14.12 56.96
CA PRO A 371 25.00 -13.77 58.35
C PRO A 371 24.26 -14.88 59.09
N LEU A 372 23.35 -15.60 58.38
CA LEU A 372 22.65 -16.75 58.96
C LEU A 372 23.61 -17.88 59.34
N ALA A 373 24.62 -18.17 58.51
CA ALA A 373 25.63 -19.17 58.83
C ALA A 373 26.48 -18.78 60.03
N VAL A 374 26.85 -17.49 60.16
CA VAL A 374 27.57 -16.96 61.29
C VAL A 374 26.76 -17.05 62.58
N ILE A 375 25.47 -16.62 62.54
CA ILE A 375 24.55 -16.74 63.68
C ILE A 375 24.40 -18.19 64.10
N ARG A 376 24.20 -19.12 63.16
CA ARG A 376 24.05 -20.53 63.44
C ARG A 376 25.33 -21.11 64.05
N SER A 377 26.50 -20.89 63.43
CA SER A 377 27.78 -21.37 63.96
C SER A 377 28.09 -20.81 65.36
N ALA A 378 27.80 -19.55 65.59
CA ALA A 378 27.97 -18.94 66.89
C ALA A 378 26.99 -19.54 67.93
N GLY A 379 25.77 -19.81 67.55
CA GLY A 379 24.72 -20.47 68.35
C GLY A 379 25.11 -21.92 68.70
N ASP A 380 25.58 -22.70 67.67
CA ASP A 380 26.01 -24.07 67.85
C ASP A 380 27.20 -24.15 68.85
N ASN A 381 28.23 -23.28 68.68
CA ASN A 381 29.38 -23.22 69.57
C ASN A 381 28.99 -22.86 71.03
N LEU A 382 27.99 -22.02 71.24
CA LEU A 382 27.44 -21.71 72.56
C LEU A 382 26.63 -22.88 73.10
N ALA A 383 25.82 -23.55 72.30
CA ALA A 383 24.98 -24.69 72.70
C ALA A 383 25.81 -25.95 73.06
N ASP A 384 26.86 -26.23 72.30
CA ASP A 384 27.75 -27.38 72.49
C ASP A 384 28.73 -27.19 73.69
N GLY A 385 28.68 -26.06 74.32
CA GLY A 385 29.54 -25.76 75.52
C GLY A 385 31.02 -25.57 75.13
N LEU A 386 31.34 -25.36 73.83
CA LEU A 386 32.71 -25.11 73.39
C LEU A 386 33.25 -23.75 73.88
N VAL A 387 32.38 -22.90 74.31
CA VAL A 387 32.67 -21.53 74.83
C VAL A 387 32.51 -21.52 76.30
N THR A 388 33.66 -21.55 77.02
CA THR A 388 33.66 -21.68 78.52
C THR A 388 34.00 -20.41 79.26
N SER A 389 34.58 -19.39 78.60
CA SER A 389 34.92 -18.13 79.28
C SER A 389 33.83 -17.06 79.08
N GLU A 390 33.57 -16.28 80.11
CA GLU A 390 32.60 -15.18 80.08
C GLU A 390 32.87 -14.16 78.99
N GLY A 391 34.14 -13.86 78.74
CA GLY A 391 34.53 -12.98 77.61
C GLY A 391 34.19 -13.53 76.24
N GLN A 392 34.33 -14.86 76.06
CA GLN A 392 33.95 -15.53 74.80
C GLN A 392 32.41 -15.55 74.61
N VAL A 393 31.64 -15.85 75.66
CA VAL A 393 30.16 -15.81 75.63
C VAL A 393 29.67 -14.41 75.24
N ARG A 394 30.22 -13.35 75.83
CA ARG A 394 29.88 -11.97 75.43
C ARG A 394 30.24 -11.68 73.97
N ARG A 395 31.39 -12.15 73.51
CA ARG A 395 31.83 -12.00 72.09
C ARG A 395 30.89 -12.72 71.11
N TYR A 396 30.51 -13.95 71.36
CA TYR A 396 29.58 -14.72 70.53
C TYR A 396 28.16 -14.11 70.58
N GLY A 397 27.70 -13.69 71.76
CA GLY A 397 26.43 -12.97 71.89
C GLY A 397 26.39 -11.62 71.13
N SER A 398 27.50 -10.88 71.15
CA SER A 398 27.62 -9.65 70.35
C SER A 398 27.64 -9.92 68.84
N LEU A 399 28.29 -11.01 68.45
CA LEU A 399 28.31 -11.44 67.04
C LEU A 399 26.90 -11.78 66.53
N ILE A 400 26.17 -12.63 67.29
CA ILE A 400 24.78 -12.99 66.95
C ILE A 400 23.89 -11.71 66.85
N ARG A 401 24.01 -10.83 67.81
CA ARG A 401 23.22 -9.56 67.84
C ARG A 401 23.55 -8.66 66.65
N ASN A 402 24.83 -8.54 66.28
CA ASN A 402 25.27 -7.68 65.19
C ASN A 402 24.83 -8.25 63.81
N GLU A 403 24.99 -9.57 63.59
CA GLU A 403 24.54 -10.21 62.36
C GLU A 403 23.01 -10.27 62.28
N GLY A 404 22.28 -10.43 63.41
CA GLY A 404 20.83 -10.36 63.46
C GLY A 404 20.31 -8.96 63.08
N ARG A 405 20.96 -7.88 63.56
CA ARG A 405 20.63 -6.50 63.19
C ARG A 405 20.87 -6.29 61.71
N ARG A 406 22.01 -6.72 61.17
CA ARG A 406 22.35 -6.63 59.75
C ARG A 406 21.34 -7.33 58.87
N LEU A 407 20.84 -8.49 59.31
CA LEU A 407 19.80 -9.24 58.59
C LEU A 407 18.47 -8.47 58.54
N SER A 408 18.07 -7.87 59.69
CA SER A 408 16.86 -7.05 59.77
C SER A 408 16.93 -5.84 58.84
N ASP A 409 18.05 -5.11 58.84
CA ASP A 409 18.26 -3.94 57.98
C ASP A 409 18.18 -4.33 56.49
N MET A 410 18.72 -5.48 56.14
CA MET A 410 18.65 -5.99 54.75
C MET A 410 17.22 -6.34 54.32
N VAL A 411 16.43 -6.99 55.18
CA VAL A 411 15.02 -7.29 54.93
C VAL A 411 14.20 -5.99 54.78
N GLU A 412 14.46 -4.98 55.62
CA GLU A 412 13.78 -3.68 55.52
C GLU A 412 14.11 -2.97 54.19
N GLN A 413 15.34 -3.01 53.72
CA GLN A 413 15.73 -2.45 52.44
C GLN A 413 14.98 -3.15 51.26
N ILE A 414 14.87 -4.47 51.31
CA ILE A 414 14.15 -5.24 50.29
C ILE A 414 12.64 -4.91 50.30
N MET A 415 12.05 -4.84 51.49
CA MET A 415 10.63 -4.50 51.65
C MET A 415 10.32 -3.07 51.20
N SER A 416 11.19 -2.11 51.55
CA SER A 416 11.07 -0.72 51.12
C SER A 416 11.15 -0.59 49.61
N PHE A 417 12.10 -1.30 48.99
CA PHE A 417 12.21 -1.34 47.54
C PHE A 417 10.95 -1.93 46.86
N ALA A 418 10.46 -3.08 47.35
CA ALA A 418 9.26 -3.74 46.82
C ALA A 418 7.98 -2.90 47.04
N GLY A 419 7.91 -2.13 48.09
CA GLY A 419 6.82 -1.20 48.40
C GLY A 419 6.76 -0.03 47.40
N LEU A 420 7.91 0.56 47.11
CA LEU A 420 8.06 1.65 46.14
C LEU A 420 7.75 1.18 44.71
N GLU A 421 8.17 -0.03 44.35
CA GLU A 421 7.93 -0.59 43.01
C GLU A 421 6.44 -0.79 42.69
N LYS A 422 5.64 -1.14 43.71
CA LYS A 422 4.19 -1.33 43.55
C LYS A 422 3.37 -0.05 43.74
N GLY A 423 4.00 1.13 43.91
CA GLY A 423 3.31 2.40 44.15
C GLY A 423 2.53 2.41 45.50
N LYS A 424 2.85 1.49 46.43
CA LYS A 424 2.16 1.34 47.71
C LYS A 424 2.86 2.08 48.85
N ALA A 425 4.05 2.64 48.61
CA ALA A 425 4.73 3.46 49.62
C ALA A 425 3.93 4.76 49.83
N LYS A 426 3.41 4.94 51.04
CA LYS A 426 2.78 6.18 51.44
C LYS A 426 3.86 7.05 52.08
N PHE A 427 4.21 8.15 51.42
CA PHE A 427 5.08 9.16 51.98
C PHE A 427 4.26 10.16 52.79
N GLU A 428 4.73 10.50 53.98
CA GLU A 428 4.13 11.53 54.85
C GLU A 428 4.91 12.84 54.67
N PHE A 429 4.51 13.59 53.62
CA PHE A 429 5.17 14.86 53.33
C PHE A 429 4.84 15.92 54.38
N THR A 430 5.87 16.41 55.06
CA THR A 430 5.80 17.50 56.04
C THR A 430 6.86 18.54 55.74
N SER A 431 6.68 19.76 56.24
CA SER A 431 7.73 20.77 56.17
C SER A 431 8.79 20.43 57.21
N VAL A 432 9.97 20.04 56.75
CA VAL A 432 11.04 19.54 57.64
C VAL A 432 12.25 20.46 57.69
N ASP A 433 12.82 20.57 58.87
CA ASP A 433 14.14 21.18 59.08
C ASP A 433 15.22 20.19 58.59
N VAL A 434 15.95 20.60 57.58
CA VAL A 434 17.02 19.81 56.93
C VAL A 434 18.14 19.51 57.95
N ASN A 435 18.45 20.44 58.80
CA ASN A 435 19.49 20.30 59.84
C ASN A 435 19.16 19.14 60.78
N ALA A 436 17.89 19.05 61.23
CA ALA A 436 17.43 17.96 62.10
C ALA A 436 17.54 16.59 61.41
N ILE A 437 17.28 16.50 60.07
CA ILE A 437 17.42 15.27 59.29
C ILE A 437 18.90 14.87 59.17
N ILE A 438 19.77 15.82 58.85
CA ILE A 438 21.22 15.56 58.75
C ILE A 438 21.76 15.05 60.11
N GLN A 439 21.43 15.71 61.20
CA GLN A 439 21.87 15.28 62.52
C GLN A 439 21.37 13.88 62.91
N ARG A 440 20.12 13.56 62.57
CA ARG A 440 19.55 12.22 62.80
C ARG A 440 20.26 11.14 61.93
N ALA A 441 20.54 11.43 60.69
CA ALA A 441 21.25 10.50 59.80
C ALA A 441 22.69 10.27 60.29
N VAL A 442 23.40 11.33 60.66
CA VAL A 442 24.77 11.25 61.17
C VAL A 442 24.82 10.47 62.51
N ALA A 443 23.93 10.80 63.43
CA ALA A 443 23.88 10.09 64.72
C ALA A 443 23.63 8.59 64.58
N SER A 444 22.78 8.19 63.61
CA SER A 444 22.54 6.78 63.38
C SER A 444 23.71 6.05 62.66
N CYS A 445 24.53 6.78 61.90
CA CYS A 445 25.70 6.23 61.20
C CYS A 445 26.99 6.28 62.05
N GLU A 446 27.01 7.04 63.12
CA GLU A 446 28.20 7.26 63.96
C GLU A 446 28.88 5.97 64.43
N PRO A 447 28.17 4.93 64.91
CA PRO A 447 28.79 3.65 65.24
C PRO A 447 29.52 3.02 64.09
N THR A 448 28.90 3.02 62.91
CA THR A 448 29.48 2.42 61.68
C THR A 448 30.71 3.21 61.21
N LEU A 449 30.67 4.53 61.29
CA LEU A 449 31.79 5.39 60.94
C LEU A 449 32.97 5.16 61.89
N LYS A 450 32.73 5.06 63.18
CA LYS A 450 33.77 4.77 64.19
C LYS A 450 34.37 3.39 64.03
N ASP A 451 33.54 2.36 63.80
CA ASP A 451 34.01 0.99 63.65
C ASP A 451 34.93 0.84 62.38
N ARG A 452 34.72 1.69 61.39
CA ARG A 452 35.54 1.74 60.18
C ARG A 452 36.66 2.76 60.20
N GLY A 453 36.83 3.48 61.30
CA GLY A 453 37.87 4.50 61.45
C GLY A 453 37.66 5.73 60.56
N CYS A 454 36.44 5.98 60.13
CA CYS A 454 36.14 7.10 59.25
C CYS A 454 36.00 8.40 60.01
N ARG A 455 36.59 9.50 59.49
CA ARG A 455 36.46 10.86 59.99
C ARG A 455 35.43 11.59 59.13
N LEU A 456 34.32 12.01 59.74
CA LEU A 456 33.28 12.83 59.11
C LEU A 456 33.57 14.31 59.32
N GLU A 457 33.64 15.08 58.24
CA GLU A 457 33.75 16.53 58.23
C GLU A 457 32.47 17.13 57.67
N MET A 458 31.84 18.06 58.41
CA MET A 458 30.54 18.62 58.07
C MET A 458 30.66 20.11 57.77
N HIS A 459 30.17 20.52 56.64
CA HIS A 459 30.05 21.92 56.21
C HIS A 459 28.58 22.24 55.90
N ILE A 460 27.85 22.70 56.90
CA ILE A 460 26.42 22.99 56.79
C ILE A 460 26.25 24.51 56.79
N ALA A 461 25.69 25.05 55.70
CA ALA A 461 25.42 26.48 55.60
C ALA A 461 24.36 26.91 56.65
N GLU A 462 24.52 28.11 57.18
CA GLU A 462 23.49 28.70 58.04
C GLU A 462 22.24 29.08 57.29
N GLY A 463 21.06 28.91 57.89
CA GLY A 463 19.79 29.32 57.26
C GLY A 463 19.33 28.43 56.11
N LEU A 464 19.55 27.11 56.17
CA LEU A 464 19.01 26.18 55.18
C LEU A 464 17.48 26.29 55.15
N PRO A 465 16.87 26.27 53.94
CA PRO A 465 15.43 26.33 53.81
C PRO A 465 14.76 25.02 54.26
N HIS A 466 13.51 25.13 54.73
CA HIS A 466 12.68 23.95 54.94
C HIS A 466 12.36 23.30 53.57
N VAL A 467 12.22 21.99 53.57
CA VAL A 467 11.80 21.22 52.38
C VAL A 467 10.54 20.42 52.70
N LEU A 468 9.70 20.25 51.71
CA LEU A 468 8.53 19.37 51.80
C LEU A 468 9.00 17.94 51.57
N ALA A 469 9.15 17.16 52.62
CA ALA A 469 9.71 15.81 52.52
C ALA A 469 9.12 14.87 53.59
N ASP A 470 9.23 13.57 53.33
CA ASP A 470 9.05 12.55 54.37
C ASP A 470 10.36 12.43 55.17
N PRO A 471 10.32 12.76 56.49
CA PRO A 471 11.54 12.83 57.31
C PRO A 471 12.29 11.50 57.38
N ASN A 472 11.57 10.38 57.42
CA ASN A 472 12.17 9.06 57.54
C ASN A 472 12.84 8.63 56.23
N SER A 473 12.16 8.82 55.11
CA SER A 473 12.71 8.48 53.79
C SER A 473 13.94 9.31 53.44
N LEU A 474 13.93 10.63 53.75
CA LEU A 474 15.09 11.48 53.49
C LEU A 474 16.27 11.15 54.44
N THR A 475 15.99 10.79 55.71
CA THR A 475 16.99 10.27 56.65
C THR A 475 17.62 8.98 56.08
N HIS A 476 16.82 8.04 55.56
CA HIS A 476 17.31 6.81 54.93
C HIS A 476 18.17 7.07 53.69
N CYS A 477 17.83 8.09 52.87
CA CYS A 477 18.68 8.49 51.75
C CYS A 477 20.10 8.87 52.24
N LEU A 478 20.19 9.75 53.24
CA LEU A 478 21.47 10.17 53.77
C LEU A 478 22.24 9.02 54.43
N GLN A 479 21.56 8.15 55.20
CA GLN A 479 22.17 6.95 55.80
C GLN A 479 22.76 6.02 54.70
N ASN A 480 22.03 5.80 53.60
CA ASN A 480 22.54 5.02 52.47
C ASN A 480 23.79 5.63 51.85
N LEU A 481 23.83 6.96 51.69
CA LEU A 481 25.01 7.64 51.12
C LEU A 481 26.18 7.62 52.11
N LEU A 482 25.98 7.92 53.40
CA LEU A 482 27.02 7.90 54.42
C LEU A 482 27.59 6.49 54.63
N THR A 483 26.74 5.48 54.67
CA THR A 483 27.20 4.09 54.82
C THR A 483 27.93 3.60 53.57
N ASN A 484 27.52 4.04 52.36
CA ASN A 484 28.26 3.76 51.13
C ASN A 484 29.63 4.46 51.17
N ALA A 485 29.71 5.75 51.51
CA ALA A 485 30.97 6.46 51.68
C ALA A 485 31.89 5.72 52.66
N ALA A 486 31.37 5.29 53.82
CA ALA A 486 32.15 4.52 54.79
C ALA A 486 32.61 3.14 54.29
N LYS A 487 31.85 2.51 53.39
CA LYS A 487 32.26 1.22 52.76
C LYS A 487 33.41 1.37 51.80
N TYR A 488 33.44 2.48 51.09
CA TYR A 488 34.37 2.72 50.00
C TYR A 488 35.49 3.72 50.37
N ALA A 489 35.41 4.40 51.55
CA ALA A 489 36.45 5.29 52.02
C ALA A 489 37.73 4.50 52.32
N ASN A 490 38.65 4.45 51.42
CA ASN A 490 39.96 3.77 51.54
C ASN A 490 40.69 4.13 52.82
N GLU A 491 41.97 3.86 52.92
CA GLU A 491 42.88 4.12 54.04
C GLU A 491 42.83 5.56 54.54
N SER A 492 42.33 6.55 53.73
CA SER A 492 42.16 7.94 54.16
C SER A 492 41.08 8.10 55.24
N GLY A 493 40.06 7.22 55.22
CA GLY A 493 38.90 7.28 56.10
C GLY A 493 38.14 8.61 56.14
N TRP A 494 38.36 9.51 55.16
CA TRP A 494 37.74 10.83 55.15
C TRP A 494 36.41 10.83 54.39
N ILE A 495 35.39 11.45 54.99
CA ILE A 495 34.07 11.63 54.40
C ILE A 495 33.65 13.08 54.64
N GLY A 496 33.27 13.77 53.55
CA GLY A 496 32.73 15.13 53.58
C GLY A 496 31.21 15.13 53.47
N LEU A 497 30.52 15.88 54.31
CA LEU A 497 29.08 16.17 54.20
C LEU A 497 28.89 17.67 54.08
N THR A 498 28.36 18.11 52.95
CA THR A 498 28.10 19.52 52.67
C THR A 498 26.61 19.74 52.42
N ALA A 499 26.01 20.76 53.06
CA ALA A 499 24.65 21.18 52.77
C ALA A 499 24.61 22.67 52.49
N ARG A 500 24.02 23.05 51.35
CA ARG A 500 23.93 24.45 50.92
C ARG A 500 22.66 24.70 50.11
N THR A 501 22.32 25.97 49.95
CA THR A 501 21.26 26.40 49.05
C THR A 501 21.89 26.88 47.73
N SER A 502 21.39 26.40 46.62
CA SER A 502 21.74 26.89 45.27
C SER A 502 20.53 27.56 44.61
N GLN A 503 20.79 28.55 43.77
CA GLN A 503 19.75 29.20 42.96
C GLN A 503 19.72 28.58 41.58
N THR A 504 18.56 28.09 41.18
CA THR A 504 18.33 27.56 39.84
C THR A 504 17.30 28.40 39.10
N SER A 505 17.16 28.20 37.79
CA SER A 505 16.12 28.86 36.98
C SER A 505 14.70 28.56 37.49
N SER A 506 14.52 27.47 38.23
CA SER A 506 13.23 27.01 38.79
C SER A 506 13.01 27.46 40.23
N GLY A 507 13.93 28.22 40.84
CA GLY A 507 13.87 28.70 42.21
C GLY A 507 15.00 28.16 43.10
N PRO A 508 14.94 28.44 44.40
CA PRO A 508 15.95 27.97 45.35
C PRO A 508 15.87 26.44 45.48
N GLN A 509 17.04 25.82 45.53
CA GLN A 509 17.20 24.38 45.64
C GLN A 509 18.15 24.05 46.79
N LEU A 510 17.78 23.07 47.61
CA LEU A 510 18.66 22.49 48.61
C LEU A 510 19.57 21.46 47.97
N GLU A 511 20.87 21.55 48.20
CA GLU A 511 21.88 20.58 47.82
C GLU A 511 22.52 19.96 49.06
N ILE A 512 22.48 18.62 49.17
CA ILE A 512 23.19 17.88 50.20
C ILE A 512 24.16 16.92 49.53
N SER A 513 25.46 17.11 49.71
CA SER A 513 26.49 16.30 49.07
C SER A 513 27.24 15.46 50.10
N VAL A 514 27.43 14.19 49.75
CA VAL A 514 28.30 13.27 50.50
C VAL A 514 29.48 12.91 49.58
N GLU A 515 30.70 13.20 50.06
CA GLU A 515 31.94 13.00 49.34
C GLU A 515 32.80 11.94 50.03
N ASP A 516 33.40 11.06 49.24
CA ASP A 516 34.38 10.08 49.70
C ASP A 516 35.68 10.17 48.88
N HIS A 517 36.80 9.81 49.48
CA HIS A 517 38.10 9.65 48.84
C HIS A 517 38.41 8.19 48.55
N GLY A 518 37.42 7.44 48.12
CA GLY A 518 37.52 6.03 47.79
C GLY A 518 38.10 5.75 46.38
N PRO A 519 37.93 4.54 45.87
CA PRO A 519 38.46 4.12 44.55
C PRO A 519 37.73 4.78 43.38
N GLY A 520 36.67 5.55 43.66
CA GLY A 520 35.82 6.12 42.59
C GLY A 520 35.09 5.05 41.77
N ILE A 521 34.33 5.52 40.79
CA ILE A 521 33.47 4.69 39.94
C ILE A 521 34.00 4.73 38.50
N ALA A 522 34.11 3.59 37.87
CA ALA A 522 34.53 3.50 36.45
C ALA A 522 33.49 4.19 35.53
N PRO A 523 33.92 4.92 34.49
CA PRO A 523 32.98 5.59 33.57
C PRO A 523 31.94 4.65 32.94
N ALA A 524 32.29 3.38 32.74
CA ALA A 524 31.37 2.37 32.22
C ALA A 524 30.26 1.98 33.21
N ASP A 525 30.50 2.10 34.49
CA ASP A 525 29.56 1.75 35.56
C ASP A 525 28.61 2.94 35.89
N LEU A 526 29.06 4.18 35.70
CA LEU A 526 28.31 5.40 36.06
C LEU A 526 26.86 5.44 35.58
N PRO A 527 26.52 5.05 34.31
CA PRO A 527 25.16 5.04 33.83
C PRO A 527 24.24 4.06 34.56
N HIS A 528 24.82 3.03 35.17
CA HIS A 528 24.12 1.89 35.73
C HIS A 528 24.02 1.86 37.28
N ILE A 529 24.79 2.68 38.01
CA ILE A 529 24.84 2.63 39.47
C ILE A 529 23.52 2.88 40.19
N PHE A 530 22.55 3.50 39.50
CA PHE A 530 21.19 3.75 40.00
C PHE A 530 20.20 2.66 39.54
N GLU A 531 20.62 1.71 38.73
CA GLU A 531 19.78 0.56 38.35
C GLU A 531 19.63 -0.37 39.55
N PRO A 532 18.44 -0.89 39.84
CA PRO A 532 18.24 -1.86 40.90
C PRO A 532 19.16 -3.08 40.68
N PHE A 533 19.79 -3.52 41.79
CA PHE A 533 20.65 -4.71 41.83
C PHE A 533 22.01 -4.58 41.13
N TYR A 534 22.27 -3.41 40.56
CA TYR A 534 23.54 -3.18 39.90
C TYR A 534 24.68 -3.05 40.90
N ARG A 535 25.79 -3.71 40.64
CA ARG A 535 27.05 -3.64 41.39
C ARG A 535 28.20 -3.48 40.40
N GLY A 536 29.00 -2.44 40.59
CA GLY A 536 30.17 -2.20 39.74
C GLY A 536 31.13 -3.39 39.80
N LYS A 537 31.80 -3.67 38.69
CA LYS A 537 32.68 -4.84 38.52
C LYS A 537 33.73 -4.91 39.63
N LYS A 538 34.37 -3.79 39.96
CA LYS A 538 35.37 -3.71 40.99
C LYS A 538 34.82 -4.03 42.39
N ALA A 539 33.61 -3.61 42.73
CA ALA A 539 32.97 -3.92 44.00
C ALA A 539 32.61 -5.41 44.13
N VAL A 540 32.38 -6.10 43.03
CA VAL A 540 32.18 -7.55 42.99
C VAL A 540 33.52 -8.32 43.12
N GLU A 541 34.56 -7.87 42.45
CA GLU A 541 35.92 -8.44 42.49
C GLU A 541 36.54 -8.30 43.89
N ASP A 542 36.37 -7.12 44.53
CA ASP A 542 36.87 -6.83 45.87
C ASP A 542 35.95 -7.39 46.98
N GLN A 543 34.93 -8.19 46.61
CA GLN A 543 33.98 -8.84 47.53
C GLN A 543 33.32 -7.85 48.52
N ILE A 544 33.13 -6.57 48.13
CA ILE A 544 32.50 -5.57 48.98
C ILE A 544 31.00 -5.91 49.08
N HIS A 545 30.55 -6.31 50.25
CA HIS A 545 29.18 -6.74 50.50
C HIS A 545 28.14 -5.65 50.25
N GLY A 546 27.03 -6.01 49.55
CA GLY A 546 25.91 -5.09 49.29
C GLY A 546 24.87 -5.62 48.34
N THR A 547 23.62 -5.26 48.58
CA THR A 547 22.44 -5.70 47.81
C THR A 547 22.28 -5.04 46.43
N GLY A 548 23.01 -3.94 46.16
CA GLY A 548 22.80 -3.13 44.96
C GLY A 548 21.47 -2.33 44.97
N LEU A 549 20.76 -2.28 46.10
CA LEU A 549 19.48 -1.57 46.20
C LEU A 549 19.61 -0.14 46.75
N GLY A 550 20.68 0.18 47.51
CA GLY A 550 20.80 1.44 48.21
C GLY A 550 20.67 2.67 47.31
N LEU A 551 21.47 2.77 46.25
CA LEU A 551 21.45 3.91 45.33
C LEU A 551 20.17 3.98 44.51
N SER A 552 19.62 2.85 44.08
CA SER A 552 18.33 2.81 43.36
C SER A 552 17.16 3.25 44.26
N LEU A 553 17.20 2.90 45.53
CA LEU A 553 16.24 3.35 46.53
C LEU A 553 16.35 4.87 46.75
N VAL A 554 17.57 5.41 46.89
CA VAL A 554 17.80 6.85 47.03
C VAL A 554 17.22 7.59 45.82
N LYS A 555 17.51 7.13 44.59
CA LYS A 555 16.98 7.74 43.38
C LYS A 555 15.44 7.78 43.37
N ARG A 556 14.78 6.67 43.66
CA ARG A 556 13.30 6.60 43.70
C ARG A 556 12.70 7.49 44.79
N ILE A 557 13.31 7.55 45.98
CA ILE A 557 12.87 8.45 47.04
C ILE A 557 13.01 9.90 46.59
N MET A 558 14.13 10.26 45.97
CA MET A 558 14.35 11.62 45.48
C MET A 558 13.35 12.00 44.40
N GLU A 559 13.09 11.10 43.43
CA GLU A 559 12.08 11.29 42.40
C GLU A 559 10.68 11.49 43.00
N ALA A 560 10.31 10.71 44.03
CA ALA A 560 9.03 10.88 44.74
C ALA A 560 8.93 12.23 45.47
N HIS A 561 10.07 12.82 45.87
CA HIS A 561 10.18 14.14 46.53
C HIS A 561 10.38 15.27 45.50
N SER A 562 10.14 15.03 44.19
CA SER A 562 10.37 16.01 43.12
C SER A 562 11.80 16.54 43.07
N GLY A 563 12.74 15.77 43.60
CA GLY A 563 14.17 16.04 43.60
C GLY A 563 14.93 15.11 42.68
N CYS A 564 16.25 15.18 42.68
CA CYS A 564 17.12 14.27 41.98
C CYS A 564 18.40 13.96 42.77
N ILE A 565 19.08 12.89 42.37
CA ILE A 565 20.43 12.56 42.84
C ILE A 565 21.40 12.65 41.66
N GLU A 566 22.53 13.32 41.90
CA GLU A 566 23.63 13.40 40.94
C GLU A 566 24.87 12.74 41.52
N VAL A 567 25.74 12.27 40.61
CA VAL A 567 27.04 11.68 40.99
C VAL A 567 28.15 12.31 40.16
N GLN A 568 29.22 12.68 40.83
CA GLN A 568 30.48 13.06 40.22
C GLN A 568 31.55 12.13 40.78
N SER A 569 32.21 11.38 39.92
CA SER A 569 33.21 10.42 40.36
C SER A 569 34.33 10.29 39.33
N VAL A 570 35.55 10.18 39.88
CA VAL A 570 36.75 9.96 39.07
C VAL A 570 37.45 8.71 39.64
N SER A 571 37.69 7.73 38.77
CA SER A 571 38.36 6.50 39.18
C SER A 571 39.72 6.82 39.84
N GLY A 572 39.93 6.32 41.06
CA GLY A 572 41.10 6.53 41.87
C GLY A 572 41.11 7.80 42.75
N LYS A 573 40.06 8.66 42.64
CA LYS A 573 40.00 9.93 43.40
C LYS A 573 38.83 10.03 44.37
N GLY A 574 37.81 9.17 44.21
CA GLY A 574 36.61 9.19 45.05
C GLY A 574 35.34 9.55 44.30
N SER A 575 34.26 9.73 45.04
CA SER A 575 32.93 10.04 44.51
C SER A 575 32.23 11.10 45.35
N ILE A 576 31.41 11.93 44.69
CA ILE A 576 30.52 12.91 45.31
C ILE A 576 29.10 12.59 44.88
N PHE A 577 28.23 12.27 45.81
CA PHE A 577 26.80 12.09 45.59
C PHE A 577 26.04 13.31 46.12
N THR A 578 25.26 13.98 45.27
CA THR A 578 24.52 15.18 45.61
C THR A 578 23.02 14.95 45.48
N LEU A 579 22.29 15.10 46.61
CA LEU A 579 20.83 15.13 46.66
C LEU A 579 20.37 16.57 46.42
N LYS A 580 19.46 16.76 45.48
CA LYS A 580 18.90 18.07 45.13
C LYS A 580 17.39 18.04 45.36
N LEU A 581 16.89 18.94 46.19
CA LEU A 581 15.47 19.05 46.57
C LEU A 581 14.98 20.48 46.31
N PRO A 582 13.74 20.66 45.78
CA PRO A 582 13.16 21.99 45.69
C PRO A 582 12.98 22.56 47.11
N ALA A 583 13.47 23.77 47.33
CA ALA A 583 13.30 24.46 48.62
C ALA A 583 11.90 25.08 48.66
N THR A 584 11.21 24.93 49.79
CA THR A 584 9.98 25.67 50.04
C THR A 584 10.38 27.12 50.38
N GLN A 585 9.84 28.11 49.67
CA GLN A 585 10.02 29.49 50.10
C GLN A 585 9.41 29.60 51.50
N ALA A 586 10.22 30.03 52.48
CA ALA A 586 9.72 30.38 53.79
C ALA A 586 8.70 31.52 53.62
N GLY A 587 7.41 31.22 53.88
CA GLY A 587 6.37 32.23 53.92
C GLY A 587 6.55 33.15 55.11
#